data_944db8e7e9333d074e7a105deccb0020
#
_entry.id   944db8e7e9333d074e7a105deccb0020
#
_cell.length_a   1.000
_cell.length_b   1.000
_cell.length_c   1.000
_cell.angle_alpha   90.00
_cell.angle_beta   90.00
_cell.angle_gamma   90.00
#
_symmetry.space_group_name_H-M   'P 1'
#
loop_
_entity.id
_entity.type
_entity.pdbx_description
1 polymer ?
#
loop_
_entity_poly.entity_id
_entity_poly.type
_entity_poly.pdbx_seq_one_letter_code
_entity_poly.pdbx_strand_id
1 'polypeptide(L)'
;MNILLVSTSSWAGMGPYASEIINSFYLDRNVYYFVVEDERHFFSKNILSDNGRILYKTNSKLNKLTALFWPPCSIVKALKAYCKEKHIDVIHFLTSEVPYSKTIISLSHSYKVFFTVHDLHSHEAKKVFYKQFRHKMMYRNLAKTRQGVSNIITNSTSQEEELKEMFPMKNIYFHDFPSLINKAITNGNLKPVELNGIENYVLFFGRIEQYKGVELVYEAFVNDPLLQKNTLVIAGSGEVYFPIQKYENIILINRYIKDEEIAWLFNHAKLTVYPYISATQSGVLSVSCYFGKPIIASDVPFFRSVTKNKLGVNFKAGDIEDLTNKLKQILVSDLSAISIREKEYYMSNYSKESIRQSLLEIYNR
;
A
#
# COMPACT_ATOMS: atom_id res chain seq x y z
N MET A 1 -11.67 13.56 22.86
CA MET A 1 -10.38 12.91 22.58
C MET A 1 -9.75 13.61 21.38
N ASN A 2 -8.57 14.20 21.57
CA ASN A 2 -7.80 14.84 20.50
C ASN A 2 -6.76 13.86 19.97
N ILE A 3 -6.76 13.65 18.67
CA ILE A 3 -5.94 12.64 17.99
C ILE A 3 -4.90 13.33 17.11
N LEU A 4 -3.66 12.88 17.15
CA LEU A 4 -2.58 13.33 16.28
C LEU A 4 -2.10 12.20 15.37
N LEU A 5 -2.28 12.38 14.06
CA LEU A 5 -1.77 11.50 13.03
C LEU A 5 -0.37 11.98 12.61
N VAL A 6 0.63 11.13 12.75
CA VAL A 6 2.02 11.49 12.48
C VAL A 6 2.59 10.67 11.32
N SER A 7 3.20 11.34 10.34
CA SER A 7 3.99 10.69 9.30
C SER A 7 5.34 11.36 9.16
N THR A 8 6.41 10.57 9.21
CA THR A 8 7.79 11.06 9.06
C THR A 8 8.44 10.63 7.76
N SER A 9 7.69 9.93 6.88
CA SER A 9 8.16 9.45 5.59
C SER A 9 7.06 9.52 4.54
N SER A 10 7.43 10.00 3.34
CA SER A 10 6.60 9.97 2.13
C SER A 10 7.15 9.01 1.07
N TRP A 11 8.14 8.16 1.45
CA TRP A 11 8.82 7.25 0.51
C TRP A 11 7.89 6.13 0.04
N ALA A 12 7.93 5.83 -1.25
CA ALA A 12 7.15 4.76 -1.91
C ALA A 12 5.63 4.87 -1.61
N GLY A 13 4.99 3.80 -1.19
CA GLY A 13 3.56 3.76 -0.82
C GLY A 13 3.21 4.48 0.49
N MET A 14 4.20 4.95 1.26
CA MET A 14 3.94 5.56 2.58
C MET A 14 3.30 6.94 2.50
N GLY A 15 3.66 7.73 1.49
CA GLY A 15 3.03 9.03 1.25
C GLY A 15 1.53 8.89 0.95
N PRO A 16 1.13 8.14 -0.08
CA PRO A 16 -0.28 7.83 -0.35
C PRO A 16 -1.02 7.26 0.86
N TYR A 17 -0.45 6.26 1.55
CA TYR A 17 -1.03 5.69 2.75
C TYR A 17 -1.36 6.74 3.81
N ALA A 18 -0.37 7.55 4.19
CA ALA A 18 -0.53 8.52 5.26
C ALA A 18 -1.49 9.66 4.87
N SER A 19 -1.41 10.16 3.63
CA SER A 19 -2.34 11.21 3.17
C SER A 19 -3.78 10.72 3.10
N GLU A 20 -4.04 9.48 2.67
CA GLU A 20 -5.41 8.96 2.62
C GLU A 20 -5.98 8.71 4.02
N ILE A 21 -5.19 8.23 4.98
CA ILE A 21 -5.61 8.16 6.39
C ILE A 21 -5.95 9.57 6.92
N ILE A 22 -5.08 10.55 6.73
CA ILE A 22 -5.31 11.93 7.17
C ILE A 22 -6.56 12.50 6.50
N ASN A 23 -6.73 12.27 5.21
CA ASN A 23 -7.88 12.74 4.44
C ASN A 23 -9.20 12.04 4.83
N SER A 24 -9.16 10.85 5.42
CA SER A 24 -10.37 10.22 5.94
C SER A 24 -10.97 10.98 7.14
N PHE A 25 -10.16 11.79 7.81
CA PHE A 25 -10.53 12.63 8.96
C PHE A 25 -10.65 14.13 8.63
N TYR A 26 -10.70 14.53 7.37
CA TYR A 26 -10.61 15.95 6.99
C TYR A 26 -11.73 16.83 7.57
N LEU A 27 -12.86 16.26 7.98
CA LEU A 27 -13.98 16.99 8.63
C LEU A 27 -13.91 16.96 10.16
N ASP A 28 -13.01 16.16 10.76
CA ASP A 28 -12.94 15.97 12.20
C ASP A 28 -12.07 17.06 12.85
N ARG A 29 -12.71 18.00 13.55
CA ARG A 29 -12.03 19.16 14.17
C ARG A 29 -11.07 18.77 15.31
N ASN A 30 -11.22 17.60 15.89
CA ASN A 30 -10.38 17.07 16.97
C ASN A 30 -9.32 16.08 16.48
N VAL A 31 -9.16 15.92 15.17
CA VAL A 31 -8.08 15.14 14.55
C VAL A 31 -7.11 16.10 13.87
N TYR A 32 -5.87 16.00 14.28
CA TYR A 32 -4.76 16.83 13.83
C TYR A 32 -3.75 15.97 13.08
N TYR A 33 -2.94 16.59 12.23
CA TYR A 33 -1.81 15.90 11.62
C TYR A 33 -0.49 16.64 11.84
N PHE A 34 0.60 15.86 11.87
CA PHE A 34 1.97 16.36 11.88
C PHE A 34 2.80 15.51 10.92
N VAL A 35 3.23 16.12 9.82
CA VAL A 35 3.97 15.41 8.78
C VAL A 35 5.33 16.05 8.52
N VAL A 36 6.30 15.20 8.17
CA VAL A 36 7.65 15.64 7.80
C VAL A 36 7.84 15.39 6.31
N GLU A 37 8.00 16.46 5.57
CA GLU A 37 8.07 16.48 4.11
C GLU A 37 9.50 16.60 3.58
N ASP A 38 9.75 16.00 2.44
CA ASP A 38 10.97 16.18 1.66
C ASP A 38 10.74 17.10 0.43
N GLU A 39 11.76 17.24 -0.42
CA GLU A 39 11.73 18.12 -1.61
C GLU A 39 10.63 17.79 -2.63
N ARG A 40 9.97 16.63 -2.53
CA ARG A 40 8.89 16.23 -3.45
C ARG A 40 7.57 16.94 -3.16
N HIS A 41 7.45 17.54 -1.99
CA HIS A 41 6.23 18.25 -1.57
C HIS A 41 4.97 17.38 -1.68
N PHE A 42 5.09 16.09 -1.29
CA PHE A 42 4.02 15.13 -1.46
C PHE A 42 2.81 15.44 -0.56
N PHE A 43 3.05 15.68 0.72
CA PHE A 43 1.98 15.91 1.69
C PHE A 43 1.26 17.24 1.44
N SER A 44 1.98 18.33 1.19
CA SER A 44 1.39 19.64 0.88
C SER A 44 0.52 19.64 -0.38
N LYS A 45 0.74 18.70 -1.30
CA LYS A 45 -0.07 18.55 -2.51
C LYS A 45 -1.28 17.64 -2.32
N ASN A 46 -1.25 16.70 -1.37
CA ASN A 46 -2.23 15.62 -1.28
C ASN A 46 -3.07 15.63 0.00
N ILE A 47 -2.68 16.34 1.06
CA ILE A 47 -3.50 16.46 2.26
C ILE A 47 -4.53 17.57 2.03
N LEU A 48 -5.81 17.26 2.31
CA LEU A 48 -6.95 18.15 2.13
C LEU A 48 -7.30 18.91 3.41
N SER A 49 -6.89 18.41 4.58
CA SER A 49 -7.18 19.01 5.88
C SER A 49 -6.24 20.18 6.16
N ASP A 50 -6.79 21.28 6.71
CA ASP A 50 -5.99 22.41 7.22
C ASP A 50 -5.62 22.27 8.68
N ASN A 51 -6.06 21.18 9.33
CA ASN A 51 -5.93 20.97 10.76
C ASN A 51 -4.60 20.27 11.12
N GLY A 52 -3.48 20.88 10.75
CA GLY A 52 -2.19 20.22 10.99
C GLY A 52 -0.95 21.08 10.77
N ARG A 53 0.18 20.41 10.80
CA ARG A 53 1.50 21.02 10.63
C ARG A 53 2.36 20.20 9.66
N ILE A 54 2.91 20.86 8.68
CA ILE A 54 3.89 20.31 7.75
C ILE A 54 5.27 20.90 8.11
N LEU A 55 6.25 20.06 8.34
CA LEU A 55 7.64 20.45 8.53
C LEU A 55 8.52 19.90 7.40
N TYR A 56 9.50 20.69 6.99
CA TYR A 56 10.42 20.32 5.92
C TYR A 56 11.72 19.74 6.47
N LYS A 57 12.20 18.67 5.84
CA LYS A 57 13.55 18.15 6.13
C LYS A 57 14.57 19.15 5.60
N THR A 58 15.44 19.63 6.46
CA THR A 58 16.57 20.47 6.04
C THR A 58 17.64 19.61 5.35
N ASN A 59 18.00 19.97 4.11
CA ASN A 59 18.92 19.21 3.23
C ASN A 59 20.41 19.54 3.43
N SER A 60 20.90 19.76 4.64
CA SER A 60 22.35 19.89 4.81
C SER A 60 23.06 18.54 4.65
N LYS A 61 24.24 18.51 4.02
CA LYS A 61 25.06 17.28 3.87
C LYS A 61 25.35 16.60 5.22
N LEU A 62 25.54 17.38 6.29
CA LEU A 62 25.72 16.88 7.68
C LEU A 62 24.44 16.20 8.18
N ASN A 63 23.27 16.77 7.91
CA ASN A 63 22.01 16.21 8.36
C ASN A 63 21.68 14.90 7.63
N LYS A 64 22.15 14.67 6.40
CA LYS A 64 21.97 13.39 5.70
C LYS A 64 22.70 12.22 6.35
N LEU A 65 23.86 12.45 6.93
CA LEU A 65 24.64 11.43 7.65
C LEU A 65 24.10 11.17 9.06
N THR A 66 23.72 12.21 9.79
CA THR A 66 23.16 12.09 11.14
C THR A 66 21.71 11.65 11.14
N ALA A 67 20.92 12.01 10.12
CA ALA A 67 19.52 11.63 9.96
C ALA A 67 19.29 10.11 9.82
N LEU A 68 20.35 9.34 9.60
CA LEU A 68 20.25 7.87 9.64
C LEU A 68 20.07 7.34 11.08
N PHE A 69 20.52 8.09 12.09
CA PHE A 69 20.60 7.66 13.49
C PHE A 69 19.78 8.49 14.44
N TRP A 70 19.63 9.78 14.16
CA TRP A 70 18.90 10.72 15.02
C TRP A 70 17.97 11.61 14.20
N PRO A 71 16.70 11.76 14.65
CA PRO A 71 15.81 12.74 14.06
C PRO A 71 16.36 14.14 14.36
N PRO A 72 16.14 15.13 13.48
CA PRO A 72 16.46 16.52 13.77
C PRO A 72 15.80 16.96 15.09
N CYS A 73 16.60 17.46 16.03
CA CYS A 73 16.10 17.91 17.34
C CYS A 73 14.98 18.96 17.24
N SER A 74 15.03 19.81 16.21
CA SER A 74 13.98 20.81 15.91
C SER A 74 12.62 20.15 15.62
N ILE A 75 12.60 19.06 14.83
CA ILE A 75 11.36 18.34 14.51
C ILE A 75 10.79 17.67 15.76
N VAL A 76 11.64 17.02 16.58
CA VAL A 76 11.19 16.39 17.83
C VAL A 76 10.65 17.41 18.82
N LYS A 77 11.31 18.56 18.96
CA LYS A 77 10.83 19.68 19.81
C LYS A 77 9.50 20.22 19.29
N ALA A 78 9.37 20.43 17.98
CA ALA A 78 8.13 20.91 17.36
C ALA A 78 6.97 19.91 17.55
N LEU A 79 7.21 18.60 17.37
CA LEU A 79 6.21 17.56 17.63
C LEU A 79 5.72 17.60 19.08
N LYS A 80 6.64 17.60 20.04
CA LYS A 80 6.30 17.65 21.48
C LYS A 80 5.55 18.94 21.85
N ALA A 81 5.94 20.08 21.29
CA ALA A 81 5.26 21.36 21.50
C ALA A 81 3.84 21.32 20.93
N TYR A 82 3.67 20.77 19.71
CA TYR A 82 2.38 20.64 19.06
C TYR A 82 1.41 19.71 19.80
N CYS A 83 1.92 18.60 20.38
CA CYS A 83 1.11 17.72 21.23
C CYS A 83 0.56 18.48 22.45
N LYS A 84 1.37 19.33 23.10
CA LYS A 84 0.93 20.15 24.23
C LYS A 84 -0.05 21.23 23.82
N GLU A 85 0.25 21.96 22.73
CA GLU A 85 -0.60 23.06 22.17
C GLU A 85 -2.01 22.55 21.86
N LYS A 86 -2.12 21.37 21.25
CA LYS A 86 -3.41 20.79 20.82
C LYS A 86 -4.06 19.89 21.87
N HIS A 87 -3.49 19.79 23.06
CA HIS A 87 -3.98 18.90 24.13
C HIS A 87 -4.26 17.49 23.62
N ILE A 88 -3.25 16.88 22.98
CA ILE A 88 -3.37 15.57 22.33
C ILE A 88 -3.54 14.47 23.38
N ASP A 89 -4.48 13.56 23.17
CA ASP A 89 -4.69 12.38 23.98
C ASP A 89 -4.07 11.14 23.32
N VAL A 90 -4.24 11.03 22.00
CA VAL A 90 -3.81 9.87 21.18
C VAL A 90 -2.85 10.32 20.11
N ILE A 91 -1.74 9.59 19.93
CA ILE A 91 -0.80 9.79 18.83
C ILE A 91 -0.75 8.50 18.00
N HIS A 92 -1.01 8.59 16.71
CA HIS A 92 -0.84 7.47 15.80
C HIS A 92 0.29 7.75 14.80
N PHE A 93 1.37 7.00 14.92
CA PHE A 93 2.45 7.00 13.94
C PHE A 93 2.08 6.14 12.76
N LEU A 94 1.58 6.76 11.69
CA LEU A 94 1.17 6.13 10.43
C LEU A 94 2.36 5.54 9.69
N THR A 95 3.45 6.30 9.65
CA THR A 95 4.72 5.89 9.08
C THR A 95 5.83 6.39 9.98
N SER A 96 6.94 5.68 10.05
CA SER A 96 8.10 6.18 10.78
C SER A 96 9.40 5.81 10.10
N GLU A 97 10.35 6.72 10.18
CA GLU A 97 11.73 6.42 9.86
C GLU A 97 12.47 5.95 11.12
N VAL A 98 13.46 5.12 10.90
CA VAL A 98 14.33 4.54 11.94
C VAL A 98 14.79 5.53 13.01
N PRO A 99 15.17 6.78 12.68
CA PRO A 99 15.64 7.74 13.67
C PRO A 99 14.61 8.07 14.77
N TYR A 100 13.32 7.95 14.47
CA TYR A 100 12.25 8.35 15.39
C TYR A 100 11.89 7.29 16.45
N SER A 101 12.46 6.08 16.40
CA SER A 101 12.15 4.98 17.33
C SER A 101 12.22 5.39 18.81
N LYS A 102 13.28 6.07 19.22
CA LYS A 102 13.42 6.58 20.60
C LYS A 102 12.37 7.64 20.96
N THR A 103 12.01 8.49 20.01
CA THR A 103 10.97 9.52 20.18
C THR A 103 9.60 8.89 20.39
N ILE A 104 9.25 7.89 19.57
CA ILE A 104 7.98 7.15 19.66
C ILE A 104 7.86 6.49 21.03
N ILE A 105 8.91 5.76 21.46
CA ILE A 105 8.95 5.11 22.78
C ILE A 105 8.85 6.16 23.91
N SER A 106 9.56 7.29 23.80
CA SER A 106 9.47 8.36 24.81
C SER A 106 8.06 8.96 24.91
N LEU A 107 7.36 9.11 23.80
CA LEU A 107 6.00 9.64 23.78
C LEU A 107 4.98 8.62 24.34
N SER A 108 5.21 7.31 24.21
CA SER A 108 4.31 6.29 24.75
C SER A 108 4.27 6.23 26.28
N HIS A 109 5.18 6.90 26.98
CA HIS A 109 5.12 7.07 28.44
C HIS A 109 4.16 8.20 28.88
N SER A 110 3.76 9.08 27.97
CA SER A 110 2.94 10.27 28.30
C SER A 110 1.62 10.34 27.53
N TYR A 111 1.52 9.59 26.44
CA TYR A 111 0.36 9.59 25.53
C TYR A 111 -0.04 8.16 25.19
N LYS A 112 -1.30 7.94 24.81
CA LYS A 112 -1.73 6.70 24.17
C LYS A 112 -1.18 6.67 22.74
N VAL A 113 -0.14 5.88 22.51
CA VAL A 113 0.56 5.82 21.22
C VAL A 113 0.20 4.55 20.47
N PHE A 114 -0.21 4.71 19.20
CA PHE A 114 -0.35 3.65 18.21
C PHE A 114 0.78 3.74 17.20
N PHE A 115 1.26 2.58 16.76
CA PHE A 115 2.34 2.47 15.77
C PHE A 115 1.95 1.50 14.66
N THR A 116 1.91 1.97 13.41
CA THR A 116 1.63 1.11 12.27
C THR A 116 2.87 0.34 11.82
N VAL A 117 2.73 -0.98 11.71
CA VAL A 117 3.71 -1.90 11.13
C VAL A 117 3.24 -2.28 9.73
N HIS A 118 3.93 -1.75 8.70
CA HIS A 118 3.61 -2.05 7.31
C HIS A 118 4.18 -3.39 6.85
N ASP A 119 5.47 -3.62 7.18
CA ASP A 119 6.17 -4.85 6.83
C ASP A 119 6.89 -5.40 8.05
N LEU A 120 6.51 -6.59 8.49
CA LEU A 120 7.15 -7.30 9.58
C LEU A 120 8.47 -7.92 9.12
N HIS A 121 8.47 -8.43 7.90
CA HIS A 121 9.60 -9.04 7.21
C HIS A 121 10.05 -8.21 6.02
N SER A 122 11.34 -8.34 5.68
CA SER A 122 11.91 -7.70 4.50
C SER A 122 11.52 -8.46 3.24
N HIS A 123 10.98 -7.80 2.25
CA HIS A 123 10.94 -8.33 0.89
C HIS A 123 12.38 -8.38 0.37
N GLU A 124 12.98 -9.57 0.36
CA GLU A 124 14.38 -9.75 0.01
C GLU A 124 14.61 -9.62 -1.51
N ALA A 125 15.13 -8.46 -1.92
CA ALA A 125 15.95 -8.42 -3.14
C ALA A 125 17.42 -8.66 -2.72
N LYS A 126 18.17 -9.48 -3.47
CA LYS A 126 19.62 -9.66 -3.30
C LYS A 126 20.30 -8.30 -3.28
N LYS A 127 20.75 -7.84 -2.11
CA LYS A 127 21.31 -6.49 -1.93
C LYS A 127 22.84 -6.57 -1.72
N VAL A 128 23.56 -5.60 -2.25
CA VAL A 128 25.01 -5.36 -2.01
C VAL A 128 25.27 -5.27 -0.49
N PHE A 129 26.38 -5.81 -0.01
CA PHE A 129 26.76 -5.95 1.40
C PHE A 129 26.52 -4.70 2.28
N TYR A 130 26.86 -3.50 1.78
CA TYR A 130 26.58 -2.23 2.49
C TYR A 130 25.09 -1.96 2.70
N LYS A 131 24.26 -2.31 1.70
CA LYS A 131 22.80 -2.16 1.79
C LYS A 131 22.20 -3.16 2.80
N GLN A 132 22.80 -4.35 2.94
CA GLN A 132 22.39 -5.36 3.91
C GLN A 132 22.61 -4.90 5.37
N PHE A 133 23.78 -4.30 5.67
CA PHE A 133 24.07 -3.79 7.00
C PHE A 133 23.11 -2.68 7.44
N ARG A 134 22.88 -1.68 6.55
CA ARG A 134 21.92 -0.61 6.79
C ARG A 134 20.50 -1.13 7.01
N HIS A 135 20.11 -2.12 6.23
CA HIS A 135 18.83 -2.79 6.31
C HIS A 135 18.66 -3.55 7.64
N LYS A 136 19.64 -4.34 8.04
CA LYS A 136 19.65 -5.05 9.33
C LYS A 136 19.52 -4.09 10.53
N MET A 137 20.21 -2.96 10.47
CA MET A 137 20.13 -1.93 11.51
C MET A 137 18.75 -1.25 11.53
N MET A 138 18.15 -1.00 10.38
CA MET A 138 16.78 -0.47 10.24
C MET A 138 15.77 -1.42 10.90
N TYR A 139 15.78 -2.70 10.56
CA TYR A 139 14.88 -3.69 11.14
C TYR A 139 15.07 -3.85 12.65
N ARG A 140 16.33 -3.79 13.14
CA ARG A 140 16.61 -3.82 14.58
C ARG A 140 15.99 -2.63 15.32
N ASN A 141 16.01 -1.44 14.75
CA ASN A 141 15.41 -0.26 15.40
C ASN A 141 13.87 -0.29 15.33
N LEU A 142 13.29 -0.75 14.23
CA LEU A 142 11.85 -0.98 14.15
C LEU A 142 11.38 -2.07 15.12
N ALA A 143 12.18 -3.13 15.33
CA ALA A 143 11.92 -4.14 16.35
C ALA A 143 11.89 -3.52 17.75
N LYS A 144 12.84 -2.63 18.08
CA LYS A 144 12.83 -1.89 19.35
C LYS A 144 11.58 -1.01 19.51
N THR A 145 11.13 -0.35 18.44
CA THR A 145 9.89 0.43 18.48
C THR A 145 8.71 -0.47 18.80
N ARG A 146 8.57 -1.59 18.10
CA ARG A 146 7.52 -2.58 18.35
C ARG A 146 7.55 -3.11 19.79
N GLN A 147 8.75 -3.34 20.36
CA GLN A 147 8.91 -3.75 21.76
C GLN A 147 8.51 -2.65 22.75
N GLY A 148 8.78 -1.38 22.42
CA GLY A 148 8.59 -0.25 23.33
C GLY A 148 7.20 0.40 23.33
N VAL A 149 6.30 0.06 22.38
CA VAL A 149 4.92 0.58 22.33
C VAL A 149 3.92 -0.51 22.74
N SER A 150 2.79 -0.10 23.33
CA SER A 150 1.74 -1.03 23.76
C SER A 150 0.72 -1.35 22.68
N ASN A 151 0.45 -0.38 21.79
CA ASN A 151 -0.59 -0.53 20.74
C ASN A 151 0.07 -0.55 19.37
N ILE A 152 -0.14 -1.63 18.64
CA ILE A 152 0.37 -1.84 17.28
C ILE A 152 -0.80 -1.99 16.33
N ILE A 153 -0.69 -1.35 15.18
CA ILE A 153 -1.66 -1.48 14.08
C ILE A 153 -0.95 -2.12 12.89
N THR A 154 -1.65 -2.96 12.14
CA THR A 154 -1.18 -3.51 10.88
C THR A 154 -2.28 -3.52 9.82
N ASN A 155 -1.88 -3.57 8.55
CA ASN A 155 -2.77 -3.65 7.40
C ASN A 155 -2.81 -5.05 6.77
N SER A 156 -2.36 -6.07 7.50
CA SER A 156 -2.33 -7.45 7.04
C SER A 156 -2.81 -8.38 8.16
N THR A 157 -3.83 -9.18 7.87
CA THR A 157 -4.37 -10.17 8.81
C THR A 157 -3.34 -11.23 9.19
N SER A 158 -2.50 -11.67 8.24
CA SER A 158 -1.42 -12.60 8.54
C SER A 158 -0.34 -12.00 9.45
N GLN A 159 -0.03 -10.71 9.28
CA GLN A 159 0.87 -10.01 10.20
C GLN A 159 0.22 -9.76 11.57
N GLU A 160 -1.08 -9.56 11.62
CA GLU A 160 -1.81 -9.40 12.88
C GLU A 160 -1.68 -10.68 13.72
N GLU A 161 -1.89 -11.85 13.12
CA GLU A 161 -1.73 -13.15 13.77
C GLU A 161 -0.30 -13.33 14.29
N GLU A 162 0.70 -13.11 13.45
CA GLU A 162 2.11 -13.22 13.82
C GLU A 162 2.51 -12.21 14.91
N LEU A 163 2.04 -10.97 14.85
CA LEU A 163 2.30 -9.97 15.87
C LEU A 163 1.66 -10.33 17.22
N LYS A 164 0.47 -10.94 17.25
CA LYS A 164 -0.17 -11.46 18.46
C LYS A 164 0.64 -12.59 19.09
N GLU A 165 1.19 -13.48 18.28
CA GLU A 165 2.08 -14.55 18.76
C GLU A 165 3.41 -13.99 19.30
N MET A 166 4.01 -13.02 18.61
CA MET A 166 5.27 -12.40 19.03
C MET A 166 5.12 -11.52 20.28
N PHE A 167 3.96 -10.92 20.47
CA PHE A 167 3.71 -9.93 21.53
C PHE A 167 2.35 -10.17 22.23
N PRO A 168 2.20 -11.30 22.96
CA PRO A 168 0.89 -11.70 23.54
C PRO A 168 0.34 -10.71 24.58
N MET A 169 1.20 -9.84 25.16
CA MET A 169 0.79 -8.82 26.13
C MET A 169 0.50 -7.44 25.53
N LYS A 170 0.52 -7.31 24.19
CA LYS A 170 0.26 -6.04 23.53
C LYS A 170 -1.09 -6.03 22.84
N ASN A 171 -1.61 -4.84 22.63
CA ASN A 171 -2.81 -4.62 21.83
C ASN A 171 -2.43 -4.58 20.36
N ILE A 172 -2.82 -5.60 19.62
CA ILE A 172 -2.58 -5.70 18.18
C ILE A 172 -3.92 -5.50 17.47
N TYR A 173 -3.95 -4.58 16.52
CA TYR A 173 -5.14 -4.19 15.78
C TYR A 173 -4.90 -4.30 14.28
N PHE A 174 -5.97 -4.59 13.57
CA PHE A 174 -6.00 -4.59 12.11
C PHE A 174 -6.95 -3.50 11.61
N HIS A 175 -6.56 -2.83 10.54
CA HIS A 175 -7.47 -2.12 9.64
C HIS A 175 -7.00 -2.27 8.20
N ASP A 176 -7.92 -2.21 7.25
CA ASP A 176 -7.59 -2.33 5.84
C ASP A 176 -6.65 -1.22 5.38
N PHE A 177 -5.82 -1.53 4.38
CA PHE A 177 -4.99 -0.51 3.74
C PHE A 177 -5.90 0.51 3.06
N PRO A 178 -5.71 1.84 3.26
CA PRO A 178 -6.57 2.84 2.67
C PRO A 178 -6.57 2.76 1.14
N SER A 179 -7.66 3.21 0.54
CA SER A 179 -7.79 3.26 -0.92
C SER A 179 -6.70 4.13 -1.55
N LEU A 180 -6.22 3.71 -2.73
CA LEU A 180 -5.38 4.55 -3.60
C LEU A 180 -6.21 5.45 -4.53
N ILE A 181 -7.54 5.37 -4.45
CA ILE A 181 -8.45 6.16 -5.28
C ILE A 181 -8.47 7.62 -4.83
N ASN A 182 -8.11 8.51 -5.73
CA ASN A 182 -8.12 9.95 -5.54
C ASN A 182 -8.95 10.66 -6.64
N LYS A 183 -9.08 11.98 -6.54
CA LYS A 183 -9.87 12.78 -7.50
C LYS A 183 -9.32 12.71 -8.94
N ALA A 184 -8.01 12.62 -9.12
CA ALA A 184 -7.43 12.52 -10.45
C ALA A 184 -7.78 11.16 -11.10
N ILE A 185 -7.83 10.08 -10.32
CA ILE A 185 -8.29 8.77 -10.79
C ILE A 185 -9.79 8.80 -11.10
N THR A 186 -10.63 9.29 -10.19
CA THR A 186 -12.09 9.25 -10.38
C THR A 186 -12.59 10.13 -11.53
N ASN A 187 -11.94 11.26 -11.75
CA ASN A 187 -12.29 12.21 -12.80
C ASN A 187 -11.47 11.97 -14.10
N GLY A 188 -10.45 11.11 -14.02
CA GLY A 188 -9.59 10.81 -15.16
C GLY A 188 -10.28 9.91 -16.18
N ASN A 189 -9.98 10.15 -17.45
CA ASN A 189 -10.38 9.28 -18.55
C ASN A 189 -9.35 9.37 -19.68
N LEU A 190 -8.10 9.57 -19.35
CA LEU A 190 -7.02 9.66 -20.33
C LEU A 190 -6.66 8.26 -20.83
N LYS A 191 -6.84 8.02 -22.12
CA LYS A 191 -6.45 6.76 -22.75
C LYS A 191 -4.92 6.69 -22.88
N PRO A 192 -4.28 5.62 -22.39
CA PRO A 192 -2.89 5.36 -22.69
C PRO A 192 -2.66 5.20 -24.20
N VAL A 193 -1.65 5.88 -24.74
CA VAL A 193 -1.38 5.86 -26.18
C VAL A 193 -1.03 4.47 -26.71
N GLU A 194 -0.50 3.61 -25.85
CA GLU A 194 -0.13 2.24 -26.14
C GLU A 194 -1.35 1.32 -26.40
N LEU A 195 -2.55 1.74 -25.98
CA LEU A 195 -3.78 0.95 -26.03
C LEU A 195 -4.73 1.39 -27.16
N ASN A 196 -4.20 1.88 -28.27
CA ASN A 196 -5.05 2.33 -29.38
C ASN A 196 -5.89 1.18 -29.96
N GLY A 197 -7.22 1.26 -29.83
CA GLY A 197 -8.16 0.25 -30.31
C GLY A 197 -8.27 -1.03 -29.47
N ILE A 198 -7.65 -1.08 -28.27
CA ILE A 198 -7.57 -2.29 -27.44
C ILE A 198 -8.45 -2.16 -26.22
N GLU A 199 -9.35 -3.14 -26.04
CA GLU A 199 -10.30 -3.25 -24.93
C GLU A 199 -10.46 -4.71 -24.50
N ASN A 200 -11.10 -4.97 -23.37
CA ASN A 200 -11.41 -6.31 -22.85
C ASN A 200 -10.18 -7.19 -22.59
N TYR A 201 -9.15 -6.62 -21.99
CA TYR A 201 -7.89 -7.29 -21.72
C TYR A 201 -7.80 -7.79 -20.26
N VAL A 202 -6.87 -8.70 -20.00
CA VAL A 202 -6.38 -9.04 -18.68
C VAL A 202 -5.35 -7.98 -18.27
N LEU A 203 -5.53 -7.38 -17.09
CA LEU A 203 -4.67 -6.29 -16.62
C LEU A 203 -3.78 -6.72 -15.45
N PHE A 204 -2.46 -6.63 -15.63
CA PHE A 204 -1.53 -6.46 -14.52
C PHE A 204 -1.27 -4.97 -14.33
N PHE A 205 -1.51 -4.45 -13.13
CA PHE A 205 -1.23 -3.05 -12.80
C PHE A 205 -0.35 -2.94 -11.55
N GLY A 206 0.75 -2.21 -11.67
CA GLY A 206 1.67 -1.94 -10.56
C GLY A 206 3.14 -1.97 -10.96
N ARG A 207 4.04 -1.73 -10.00
CA ARG A 207 5.49 -1.77 -10.29
C ARG A 207 5.90 -3.15 -10.78
N ILE A 208 6.78 -3.19 -11.79
CA ILE A 208 7.37 -4.44 -12.29
C ILE A 208 8.52 -4.80 -11.36
N GLU A 209 8.30 -5.79 -10.50
CA GLU A 209 9.26 -6.27 -9.49
C GLU A 209 9.16 -7.80 -9.36
N GLN A 210 10.27 -8.46 -9.09
CA GLN A 210 10.35 -9.92 -9.10
C GLN A 210 9.34 -10.60 -8.16
N TYR A 211 9.13 -10.04 -6.95
CA TYR A 211 8.15 -10.62 -6.01
C TYR A 211 6.70 -10.55 -6.50
N LYS A 212 6.41 -9.75 -7.52
CA LYS A 212 5.09 -9.63 -8.14
C LYS A 212 4.82 -10.66 -9.22
N GLY A 213 5.82 -11.46 -9.62
CA GLY A 213 5.66 -12.61 -10.48
C GLY A 213 5.11 -12.29 -11.87
N VAL A 214 5.43 -11.12 -12.43
CA VAL A 214 4.89 -10.65 -13.73
C VAL A 214 5.25 -11.63 -14.85
N GLU A 215 6.42 -12.28 -14.75
CA GLU A 215 6.87 -13.31 -15.68
C GLU A 215 5.88 -14.47 -15.81
N LEU A 216 5.21 -14.87 -14.72
CA LEU A 216 4.28 -16.00 -14.73
C LEU A 216 3.08 -15.74 -15.67
N VAL A 217 2.48 -14.55 -15.56
CA VAL A 217 1.35 -14.20 -16.43
C VAL A 217 1.81 -13.93 -17.87
N TYR A 218 3.00 -13.35 -18.05
CA TYR A 218 3.60 -13.17 -19.37
C TYR A 218 3.81 -14.52 -20.06
N GLU A 219 4.45 -15.48 -19.42
CA GLU A 219 4.71 -16.81 -19.96
C GLU A 219 3.42 -17.58 -20.26
N ALA A 220 2.39 -17.46 -19.40
CA ALA A 220 1.08 -18.06 -19.66
C ALA A 220 0.46 -17.56 -20.98
N PHE A 221 0.55 -16.25 -21.25
CA PHE A 221 0.01 -15.65 -22.49
C PHE A 221 0.88 -15.90 -23.71
N VAL A 222 2.16 -16.19 -23.55
CA VAL A 222 3.07 -16.58 -24.66
C VAL A 222 2.86 -18.04 -25.07
N ASN A 223 2.65 -18.94 -24.09
CA ASN A 223 2.74 -20.38 -24.33
C ASN A 223 1.39 -21.08 -24.55
N ASP A 224 0.26 -20.49 -24.09
CA ASP A 224 -1.06 -21.13 -24.22
C ASP A 224 -1.86 -20.56 -25.43
N PRO A 225 -2.23 -21.40 -26.42
CA PRO A 225 -2.93 -20.94 -27.63
C PRO A 225 -4.33 -20.35 -27.39
N LEU A 226 -5.00 -20.67 -26.26
CA LEU A 226 -6.28 -20.08 -25.91
C LEU A 226 -6.10 -18.70 -25.28
N LEU A 227 -5.05 -18.51 -24.45
CA LEU A 227 -4.72 -17.21 -23.90
C LEU A 227 -4.17 -16.26 -24.95
N GLN A 228 -3.48 -16.75 -25.99
CA GLN A 228 -3.02 -15.93 -27.12
C GLN A 228 -4.17 -15.23 -27.89
N LYS A 229 -5.41 -15.74 -27.79
CA LYS A 229 -6.60 -15.09 -28.35
C LYS A 229 -7.13 -13.92 -27.50
N ASN A 230 -6.54 -13.69 -26.34
CA ASN A 230 -6.88 -12.61 -25.42
C ASN A 230 -5.68 -11.66 -25.31
N THR A 231 -5.93 -10.43 -24.93
CA THR A 231 -4.87 -9.45 -24.72
C THR A 231 -4.45 -9.39 -23.26
N LEU A 232 -3.14 -9.37 -23.01
CA LEU A 232 -2.53 -9.05 -21.72
C LEU A 232 -1.99 -7.63 -21.77
N VAL A 233 -2.37 -6.81 -20.80
CA VAL A 233 -1.77 -5.49 -20.57
C VAL A 233 -0.97 -5.52 -19.27
N ILE A 234 0.32 -5.22 -19.35
CA ILE A 234 1.22 -5.05 -18.22
C ILE A 234 1.52 -3.56 -18.08
N ALA A 235 0.92 -2.91 -17.08
CA ALA A 235 1.02 -1.46 -16.90
C ALA A 235 1.68 -1.07 -15.57
N GLY A 236 2.80 -0.35 -15.67
CA GLY A 236 3.53 0.18 -14.52
C GLY A 236 5.03 0.26 -14.76
N SER A 237 5.75 0.98 -13.91
CA SER A 237 7.18 1.17 -14.04
C SER A 237 7.98 0.10 -13.29
N GLY A 238 9.14 -0.25 -13.82
CA GLY A 238 10.11 -1.13 -13.14
C GLY A 238 11.18 -1.66 -14.07
N GLU A 239 12.14 -2.35 -13.48
CA GLU A 239 13.14 -3.08 -14.24
C GLU A 239 12.57 -4.43 -14.68
N VAL A 240 12.49 -4.67 -15.99
CA VAL A 240 12.06 -5.96 -16.52
C VAL A 240 13.18 -6.97 -16.27
N TYR A 241 12.90 -7.95 -15.43
CA TYR A 241 13.88 -8.92 -14.92
C TYR A 241 13.82 -10.29 -15.63
N PHE A 242 12.95 -10.42 -16.65
CA PHE A 242 12.76 -11.64 -17.45
C PHE A 242 12.86 -11.30 -18.94
N PRO A 243 13.20 -12.29 -19.81
CA PRO A 243 13.22 -12.07 -21.24
C PRO A 243 11.86 -11.68 -21.77
N ILE A 244 11.75 -10.52 -22.42
CA ILE A 244 10.51 -10.08 -23.03
C ILE A 244 10.69 -9.94 -24.54
N GLN A 245 9.76 -10.50 -25.30
CA GLN A 245 9.66 -10.36 -26.75
C GLN A 245 8.36 -9.65 -27.09
N LYS A 246 8.30 -9.10 -28.29
CA LYS A 246 7.09 -8.43 -28.76
C LYS A 246 6.12 -9.47 -29.30
N TYR A 247 4.93 -9.51 -28.71
CA TYR A 247 3.78 -10.31 -29.14
C TYR A 247 2.61 -9.37 -29.42
N GLU A 248 1.77 -9.69 -30.40
CA GLU A 248 0.60 -8.87 -30.75
C GLU A 248 -0.45 -8.81 -29.63
N ASN A 249 -0.54 -9.89 -28.86
CA ASN A 249 -1.48 -10.03 -27.75
C ASN A 249 -0.94 -9.56 -26.40
N ILE A 250 0.29 -9.04 -26.33
CA ILE A 250 0.90 -8.56 -25.07
C ILE A 250 1.38 -7.13 -25.22
N ILE A 251 0.84 -6.25 -24.38
CA ILE A 251 1.17 -4.83 -24.36
C ILE A 251 1.87 -4.51 -23.05
N LEU A 252 3.11 -4.05 -23.17
CA LEU A 252 3.90 -3.57 -22.04
C LEU A 252 3.90 -2.04 -22.01
N ILE A 253 3.34 -1.45 -20.95
CA ILE A 253 3.39 -0.02 -20.66
C ILE A 253 4.36 0.18 -19.50
N ASN A 254 5.67 0.11 -19.79
CA ASN A 254 6.71 0.23 -18.76
C ASN A 254 7.08 1.71 -18.52
N ARG A 255 6.23 2.40 -17.82
CA ARG A 255 6.41 3.78 -17.34
C ARG A 255 5.55 4.04 -16.12
N TYR A 256 5.75 5.18 -15.48
CA TYR A 256 4.77 5.67 -14.50
C TYR A 256 3.41 5.91 -15.21
N ILE A 257 2.38 5.28 -14.68
CA ILE A 257 1.00 5.47 -15.15
C ILE A 257 0.44 6.68 -14.42
N LYS A 258 -0.02 7.67 -15.18
CA LYS A 258 -0.65 8.86 -14.60
C LYS A 258 -1.98 8.50 -13.96
N ASP A 259 -2.33 9.17 -12.88
CA ASP A 259 -3.60 8.92 -12.17
C ASP A 259 -4.81 9.06 -13.12
N GLU A 260 -4.76 10.01 -14.07
CA GLU A 260 -5.80 10.24 -15.07
C GLU A 260 -5.97 9.10 -16.09
N GLU A 261 -4.96 8.23 -16.23
CA GLU A 261 -5.00 7.05 -17.11
C GLU A 261 -5.58 5.81 -16.39
N ILE A 262 -5.56 5.79 -15.06
CA ILE A 262 -5.94 4.60 -14.27
C ILE A 262 -7.40 4.23 -14.50
N ALA A 263 -8.31 5.20 -14.49
CA ALA A 263 -9.73 4.94 -14.73
C ALA A 263 -9.97 4.29 -16.11
N TRP A 264 -9.29 4.77 -17.15
CA TRP A 264 -9.39 4.19 -18.47
C TRP A 264 -8.89 2.74 -18.50
N LEU A 265 -7.69 2.50 -17.91
CA LEU A 265 -7.10 1.16 -17.82
C LEU A 265 -8.03 0.16 -17.13
N PHE A 266 -8.58 0.52 -15.98
CA PHE A 266 -9.43 -0.39 -15.24
C PHE A 266 -10.82 -0.54 -15.88
N ASN A 267 -11.44 0.50 -16.39
CA ASN A 267 -12.76 0.41 -17.02
C ASN A 267 -12.76 -0.53 -18.23
N HIS A 268 -11.68 -0.55 -19.02
CA HIS A 268 -11.56 -1.38 -20.22
C HIS A 268 -10.91 -2.75 -19.98
N ALA A 269 -10.44 -3.02 -18.76
CA ALA A 269 -10.00 -4.35 -18.37
C ALA A 269 -11.20 -5.29 -18.14
N LYS A 270 -11.08 -6.55 -18.52
CA LYS A 270 -12.02 -7.62 -18.19
C LYS A 270 -11.86 -8.10 -16.75
N LEU A 271 -10.61 -8.28 -16.34
CA LEU A 271 -10.23 -8.68 -14.99
C LEU A 271 -8.79 -8.21 -14.68
N THR A 272 -8.39 -8.31 -13.42
CA THR A 272 -7.04 -8.02 -12.97
C THR A 272 -6.32 -9.26 -12.48
N VAL A 273 -4.98 -9.32 -12.69
CA VAL A 273 -4.15 -10.46 -12.29
C VAL A 273 -3.07 -10.01 -11.30
N TYR A 274 -2.92 -10.76 -10.20
CA TYR A 274 -1.93 -10.54 -9.14
C TYR A 274 -1.09 -11.80 -8.92
N PRO A 275 -0.08 -12.07 -9.78
CA PRO A 275 0.69 -13.32 -9.75
C PRO A 275 1.83 -13.27 -8.72
N TYR A 276 1.59 -12.66 -7.56
CA TYR A 276 2.62 -12.37 -6.58
C TYR A 276 3.22 -13.64 -5.95
N ILE A 277 4.53 -13.66 -5.81
CA ILE A 277 5.27 -14.72 -5.10
C ILE A 277 5.20 -14.49 -3.58
N SER A 278 5.12 -13.23 -3.16
CA SER A 278 4.89 -12.85 -1.77
C SER A 278 4.14 -11.52 -1.70
N ALA A 279 3.25 -11.38 -0.72
CA ALA A 279 2.56 -10.13 -0.45
C ALA A 279 2.20 -10.05 1.03
N THR A 280 2.49 -8.90 1.65
CA THR A 280 1.98 -8.51 2.97
C THR A 280 0.66 -7.74 2.83
N GLN A 281 0.59 -6.93 1.78
CA GLN A 281 -0.55 -6.10 1.41
C GLN A 281 -0.45 -5.69 -0.06
N SER A 282 -1.54 -5.16 -0.63
CA SER A 282 -1.53 -4.58 -1.97
C SER A 282 -2.52 -3.41 -2.07
N GLY A 283 -2.00 -2.18 -2.06
CA GLY A 283 -2.84 -0.98 -2.24
C GLY A 283 -3.56 -0.94 -3.60
N VAL A 284 -2.98 -1.59 -4.63
CA VAL A 284 -3.59 -1.69 -5.96
C VAL A 284 -4.90 -2.49 -5.94
N LEU A 285 -5.07 -3.39 -4.97
CA LEU A 285 -6.30 -4.16 -4.81
C LEU A 285 -7.53 -3.24 -4.61
N SER A 286 -7.37 -2.16 -3.86
CA SER A 286 -8.45 -1.18 -3.67
C SER A 286 -8.92 -0.56 -4.98
N VAL A 287 -8.03 -0.44 -5.98
CA VAL A 287 -8.36 0.07 -7.32
C VAL A 287 -9.21 -0.95 -8.08
N SER A 288 -8.84 -2.24 -8.06
CA SER A 288 -9.66 -3.31 -8.66
C SER A 288 -11.06 -3.34 -8.06
N CYS A 289 -11.16 -3.31 -6.72
CA CYS A 289 -12.44 -3.31 -6.04
C CYS A 289 -13.28 -2.07 -6.38
N TYR A 290 -12.68 -0.88 -6.44
CA TYR A 290 -13.38 0.36 -6.81
C TYR A 290 -14.02 0.26 -8.20
N PHE A 291 -13.27 -0.24 -9.19
CA PHE A 291 -13.76 -0.41 -10.56
C PHE A 291 -14.56 -1.71 -10.76
N GLY A 292 -14.72 -2.54 -9.74
CA GLY A 292 -15.43 -3.82 -9.81
C GLY A 292 -14.77 -4.78 -10.79
N LYS A 293 -13.45 -4.91 -10.75
CA LYS A 293 -12.69 -5.78 -11.65
C LYS A 293 -12.33 -7.09 -10.99
N PRO A 294 -12.95 -8.20 -11.42
CA PRO A 294 -12.67 -9.51 -10.85
C PRO A 294 -11.19 -9.82 -10.79
N ILE A 295 -10.79 -10.47 -9.71
CA ILE A 295 -9.39 -10.70 -9.37
C ILE A 295 -9.03 -12.16 -9.67
N ILE A 296 -7.88 -12.37 -10.31
CA ILE A 296 -7.16 -13.63 -10.26
C ILE A 296 -5.84 -13.41 -9.53
N ALA A 297 -5.61 -14.12 -8.45
CA ALA A 297 -4.45 -13.86 -7.60
C ALA A 297 -3.80 -15.16 -7.13
N SER A 298 -2.48 -15.13 -6.88
CA SER A 298 -1.79 -16.24 -6.24
C SER A 298 -2.35 -16.49 -4.82
N ASP A 299 -2.20 -17.70 -4.32
CA ASP A 299 -2.72 -18.15 -3.02
C ASP A 299 -1.81 -17.76 -1.84
N VAL A 300 -1.02 -16.69 -1.98
CA VAL A 300 -0.27 -16.12 -0.83
C VAL A 300 -1.24 -15.68 0.27
N PRO A 301 -0.83 -15.70 1.55
CA PRO A 301 -1.73 -15.49 2.69
C PRO A 301 -2.62 -14.25 2.56
N PHE A 302 -2.06 -13.14 2.11
CA PHE A 302 -2.81 -11.89 1.89
C PHE A 302 -3.97 -12.09 0.90
N PHE A 303 -3.71 -12.62 -0.30
CA PHE A 303 -4.77 -12.78 -1.31
C PHE A 303 -5.77 -13.87 -0.95
N ARG A 304 -5.36 -14.94 -0.24
CA ARG A 304 -6.32 -15.92 0.30
C ARG A 304 -7.35 -15.27 1.22
N SER A 305 -6.93 -14.34 2.08
CA SER A 305 -7.87 -13.64 2.97
C SER A 305 -8.88 -12.79 2.19
N VAL A 306 -8.44 -12.15 1.11
CA VAL A 306 -9.30 -11.33 0.24
C VAL A 306 -10.26 -12.17 -0.58
N THR A 307 -9.78 -13.22 -1.23
CA THR A 307 -10.60 -14.04 -2.13
C THR A 307 -11.63 -14.92 -1.39
N LYS A 308 -11.45 -15.16 -0.07
CA LYS A 308 -12.51 -15.73 0.79
C LYS A 308 -13.83 -14.95 0.69
N ASN A 309 -13.78 -13.66 0.38
CA ASN A 309 -14.94 -12.80 0.14
C ASN A 309 -15.55 -12.95 -1.26
N LYS A 310 -15.15 -13.97 -2.03
CA LYS A 310 -15.64 -14.27 -3.38
C LYS A 310 -15.41 -13.12 -4.39
N LEU A 311 -14.30 -12.38 -4.24
CA LEU A 311 -13.91 -11.29 -5.13
C LEU A 311 -13.18 -11.78 -6.39
N GLY A 312 -12.92 -13.06 -6.48
CA GLY A 312 -12.20 -13.66 -7.59
C GLY A 312 -11.78 -15.10 -7.30
N VAL A 313 -10.71 -15.54 -7.93
CA VAL A 313 -10.18 -16.89 -7.79
C VAL A 313 -8.69 -16.88 -7.42
N ASN A 314 -8.24 -17.90 -6.67
CA ASN A 314 -6.82 -18.13 -6.43
C ASN A 314 -6.26 -19.20 -7.37
N PHE A 315 -4.97 -19.05 -7.64
CA PHE A 315 -4.11 -20.07 -8.20
C PHE A 315 -2.90 -20.27 -7.28
N LYS A 316 -2.23 -21.41 -7.40
CA LYS A 316 -1.07 -21.75 -6.57
C LYS A 316 0.13 -20.87 -6.91
N ALA A 317 0.69 -20.18 -5.91
CA ALA A 317 1.79 -19.25 -6.09
C ALA A 317 3.00 -19.90 -6.79
N GLY A 318 3.48 -19.26 -7.86
CA GLY A 318 4.59 -19.76 -8.68
C GLY A 318 4.23 -20.87 -9.67
N ASP A 319 2.97 -21.29 -9.75
CA ASP A 319 2.51 -22.37 -10.62
C ASP A 319 1.86 -21.80 -11.89
N ILE A 320 2.59 -21.83 -13.01
CA ILE A 320 2.15 -21.31 -14.30
C ILE A 320 0.99 -22.12 -14.88
N GLU A 321 0.98 -23.43 -14.68
CA GLU A 321 -0.06 -24.31 -15.20
C GLU A 321 -1.39 -24.04 -14.51
N ASP A 322 -1.40 -23.92 -13.18
CA ASP A 322 -2.60 -23.60 -12.42
C ASP A 322 -3.11 -22.17 -12.78
N LEU A 323 -2.21 -21.18 -12.88
CA LEU A 323 -2.55 -19.83 -13.36
C LEU A 323 -3.22 -19.88 -14.74
N THR A 324 -2.62 -20.60 -15.69
CA THR A 324 -3.15 -20.74 -17.07
C THR A 324 -4.54 -21.38 -17.07
N ASN A 325 -4.74 -22.44 -16.28
CA ASN A 325 -6.03 -23.11 -16.19
C ASN A 325 -7.10 -22.21 -15.54
N LYS A 326 -6.76 -21.48 -14.49
CA LYS A 326 -7.67 -20.51 -13.84
C LYS A 326 -8.02 -19.34 -14.77
N LEU A 327 -7.04 -18.82 -15.52
CA LEU A 327 -7.29 -17.76 -16.51
C LEU A 327 -8.27 -18.25 -17.58
N LYS A 328 -8.08 -19.44 -18.15
CA LYS A 328 -9.00 -20.00 -19.14
C LYS A 328 -10.42 -20.15 -18.60
N GLN A 329 -10.58 -20.61 -17.37
CA GLN A 329 -11.89 -20.77 -16.73
C GLN A 329 -12.58 -19.42 -16.49
N ILE A 330 -11.88 -18.43 -15.89
CA ILE A 330 -12.49 -17.16 -15.55
C ILE A 330 -12.80 -16.29 -16.78
N LEU A 331 -12.00 -16.40 -17.84
CA LEU A 331 -12.20 -15.62 -19.07
C LEU A 331 -13.49 -15.97 -19.82
N VAL A 332 -14.06 -17.15 -19.64
CA VAL A 332 -15.32 -17.57 -20.25
C VAL A 332 -16.51 -17.49 -19.27
N SER A 333 -16.28 -17.13 -18.00
CA SER A 333 -17.32 -17.05 -16.98
C SER A 333 -18.07 -15.71 -17.02
N ASP A 334 -19.32 -15.71 -16.53
CA ASP A 334 -20.01 -14.46 -16.19
C ASP A 334 -19.42 -13.86 -14.90
N LEU A 335 -18.87 -12.66 -15.02
CA LEU A 335 -18.16 -11.97 -13.96
C LEU A 335 -19.03 -10.91 -13.25
N SER A 336 -20.28 -10.73 -13.65
CA SER A 336 -21.17 -9.66 -13.18
C SER A 336 -21.35 -9.67 -11.66
N ALA A 337 -21.62 -10.87 -11.10
CA ALA A 337 -21.80 -11.02 -9.65
C ALA A 337 -20.52 -10.76 -8.85
N ILE A 338 -19.35 -11.04 -9.41
CA ILE A 338 -18.06 -10.73 -8.79
C ILE A 338 -17.84 -9.22 -8.80
N SER A 339 -18.10 -8.56 -9.92
CA SER A 339 -17.95 -7.11 -10.07
C SER A 339 -18.81 -6.31 -9.07
N ILE A 340 -20.02 -6.77 -8.79
CA ILE A 340 -20.89 -6.16 -7.76
C ILE A 340 -20.25 -6.31 -6.37
N ARG A 341 -19.85 -7.54 -5.99
CA ARG A 341 -19.20 -7.80 -4.70
C ARG A 341 -17.90 -7.03 -4.49
N GLU A 342 -17.13 -6.83 -5.54
CA GLU A 342 -15.92 -6.00 -5.51
C GLU A 342 -16.21 -4.57 -5.08
N LYS A 343 -17.24 -3.95 -5.67
CA LYS A 343 -17.66 -2.59 -5.32
C LYS A 343 -18.22 -2.49 -3.90
N GLU A 344 -19.02 -3.47 -3.49
CA GLU A 344 -19.52 -3.57 -2.11
C GLU A 344 -18.38 -3.72 -1.11
N TYR A 345 -17.40 -4.57 -1.43
CA TYR A 345 -16.20 -4.76 -0.61
C TYR A 345 -15.37 -3.47 -0.52
N TYR A 346 -15.24 -2.73 -1.63
CA TYR A 346 -14.59 -1.41 -1.60
C TYR A 346 -15.28 -0.46 -0.64
N MET A 347 -16.60 -0.34 -0.71
CA MET A 347 -17.35 0.56 0.16
C MET A 347 -17.21 0.19 1.64
N SER A 348 -17.20 -1.10 1.94
CA SER A 348 -17.14 -1.62 3.32
C SER A 348 -15.76 -1.59 3.95
N ASN A 349 -14.67 -1.64 3.13
CA ASN A 349 -13.32 -1.85 3.66
C ASN A 349 -12.32 -0.75 3.26
N TYR A 350 -12.49 -0.13 2.08
CA TYR A 350 -11.51 0.82 1.53
C TYR A 350 -12.02 2.26 1.47
N SER A 351 -13.31 2.50 1.67
CA SER A 351 -13.84 3.87 1.66
C SER A 351 -13.25 4.70 2.80
N LYS A 352 -13.17 6.02 2.61
CA LYS A 352 -12.68 6.94 3.65
C LYS A 352 -13.47 6.82 4.94
N GLU A 353 -14.79 6.65 4.84
CA GLU A 353 -15.66 6.49 6.00
C GLU A 353 -15.39 5.17 6.73
N SER A 354 -15.25 4.06 6.01
CA SER A 354 -14.92 2.76 6.60
C SER A 354 -13.58 2.80 7.35
N ILE A 355 -12.54 3.34 6.73
CA ILE A 355 -11.23 3.52 7.36
C ILE A 355 -11.31 4.41 8.60
N ARG A 356 -12.04 5.53 8.50
CA ARG A 356 -12.26 6.45 9.62
C ARG A 356 -12.93 5.75 10.80
N GLN A 357 -14.03 5.04 10.57
CA GLN A 357 -14.76 4.32 11.60
C GLN A 357 -13.89 3.25 12.26
N SER A 358 -13.22 2.42 11.48
CA SER A 358 -12.31 1.39 11.98
C SER A 358 -11.22 1.96 12.88
N LEU A 359 -10.58 3.07 12.48
CA LEU A 359 -9.55 3.71 13.29
C LEU A 359 -10.11 4.36 14.57
N LEU A 360 -11.30 4.99 14.51
CA LEU A 360 -11.93 5.55 15.71
C LEU A 360 -12.29 4.45 16.72
N GLU A 361 -12.79 3.31 16.26
CA GLU A 361 -13.02 2.15 17.14
C GLU A 361 -11.73 1.65 17.79
N ILE A 362 -10.63 1.59 17.04
CA ILE A 362 -9.31 1.21 17.57
C ILE A 362 -8.82 2.21 18.61
N TYR A 363 -8.96 3.52 18.35
CA TYR A 363 -8.50 4.55 19.28
C TYR A 363 -9.30 4.60 20.58
N ASN A 364 -10.57 4.19 20.57
CA ASN A 364 -11.45 4.16 21.73
C ASN A 364 -11.25 2.92 22.65
N ARG A 365 -10.57 1.90 22.16
CA ARG A 365 -10.19 0.71 22.95
C ARG A 365 -8.98 1.00 23.83
#